data_db2dff095f3cedb1ac4410172b153883
#
_entry.id   db2dff095f3cedb1ac4410172b153883
#
_cell.length_a   1.000
_cell.length_b   1.000
_cell.length_c   1.000
_cell.angle_alpha   90.00
_cell.angle_beta   90.00
_cell.angle_gamma   90.00
#
_symmetry.space_group_name_H-M   'P 1'
#
loop_
_entity.id
_entity.type
_entity.pdbx_description
1 polymer ?
#
loop_
_entity_poly.entity_id
_entity_poly.type
_entity_poly.pdbx_seq_one_letter_code
_entity_poly.pdbx_strand_id
1 'polypeptide(L)'
;MKAHDYLVIGSGCSGAMAAQTLVEAGVKVALLDVGVQAKENSESVPDKDFLSIRKTDPEQYRYLIGPTGEGISWGNISKGAQVTPPRLHMTKLVDKYLPLDSATFSPLESLGYGGLAIGWGLQCWEYSDADLKRSGLNISKMRSAYETVSRRIGVSATNDDAAAYTIGSLRTYQPSATMDRNHRYISAHYTRHKESLQRAGIFVGRTPLALITQDYDGRQAYNYNDMDFYANQGQSAWRPNITIDTLRKQSNFTYLG
;
A
#
# COMPACT_ATOMS: atom_id res chain seq x y z
N MET A 1 -3.46 -23.15 -26.51
CA MET A 1 -3.54 -22.27 -25.32
C MET A 1 -3.91 -23.13 -24.12
N LYS A 2 -3.25 -22.95 -22.97
CA LYS A 2 -3.69 -23.64 -21.75
C LYS A 2 -5.04 -23.05 -21.32
N ALA A 3 -6.06 -23.89 -21.12
CA ALA A 3 -7.34 -23.43 -20.59
C ALA A 3 -7.17 -22.96 -19.14
N HIS A 4 -7.74 -21.82 -18.81
CA HIS A 4 -7.80 -21.28 -17.45
C HIS A 4 -9.26 -21.35 -16.97
N ASP A 5 -9.44 -21.61 -15.67
CA ASP A 5 -10.78 -21.68 -15.07
C ASP A 5 -11.31 -20.27 -14.76
N TYR A 6 -10.40 -19.33 -14.44
CA TYR A 6 -10.73 -17.95 -14.10
C TYR A 6 -9.78 -16.95 -14.78
N LEU A 7 -10.33 -15.81 -15.14
CA LEU A 7 -9.61 -14.62 -15.59
C LEU A 7 -9.80 -13.50 -14.55
N VAL A 8 -8.71 -13.02 -14.00
CA VAL A 8 -8.66 -11.80 -13.16
C VAL A 8 -8.15 -10.66 -14.01
N ILE A 9 -8.75 -9.48 -13.93
CA ILE A 9 -8.34 -8.29 -14.67
C ILE A 9 -7.78 -7.26 -13.71
N GLY A 10 -6.52 -6.87 -13.93
CA GLY A 10 -5.78 -5.90 -13.14
C GLY A 10 -4.96 -6.51 -12.01
N SER A 11 -3.72 -6.04 -11.84
CA SER A 11 -2.77 -6.49 -10.80
C SER A 11 -2.79 -5.64 -9.52
N GLY A 12 -3.76 -4.73 -9.36
CA GLY A 12 -3.92 -3.93 -8.15
C GLY A 12 -4.30 -4.77 -6.92
N CYS A 13 -4.53 -4.12 -5.77
CA CYS A 13 -4.84 -4.80 -4.49
C CYS A 13 -5.92 -5.87 -4.61
N SER A 14 -7.05 -5.52 -5.22
CA SER A 14 -8.20 -6.43 -5.35
C SER A 14 -7.88 -7.62 -6.26
N GLY A 15 -7.25 -7.37 -7.41
CA GLY A 15 -6.86 -8.41 -8.34
C GLY A 15 -5.82 -9.35 -7.76
N ALA A 16 -4.80 -8.83 -7.08
CA ALA A 16 -3.78 -9.64 -6.41
C ALA A 16 -4.40 -10.58 -5.36
N MET A 17 -5.30 -10.08 -4.51
CA MET A 17 -5.95 -10.88 -3.47
C MET A 17 -6.95 -11.89 -4.05
N ALA A 18 -7.69 -11.51 -5.11
CA ALA A 18 -8.59 -12.44 -5.82
C ALA A 18 -7.79 -13.56 -6.48
N ALA A 19 -6.74 -13.22 -7.21
CA ALA A 19 -5.87 -14.20 -7.86
C ALA A 19 -5.24 -15.15 -6.84
N GLN A 20 -4.71 -14.63 -5.74
CA GLN A 20 -4.12 -15.44 -4.67
C GLN A 20 -5.15 -16.43 -4.10
N THR A 21 -6.35 -15.94 -3.79
CA THR A 21 -7.41 -16.79 -3.24
C THR A 21 -7.78 -17.94 -4.18
N LEU A 22 -7.90 -17.66 -5.48
CA LEU A 22 -8.21 -18.67 -6.48
C LEU A 22 -7.06 -19.67 -6.68
N VAL A 23 -5.82 -19.18 -6.73
CA VAL A 23 -4.63 -20.03 -6.87
C VAL A 23 -4.49 -20.97 -5.67
N GLU A 24 -4.66 -20.46 -4.45
CA GLU A 24 -4.63 -21.26 -3.21
C GLU A 24 -5.77 -22.28 -3.15
N ALA A 25 -6.90 -22.02 -3.81
CA ALA A 25 -7.98 -23.00 -3.99
C ALA A 25 -7.68 -24.08 -5.06
N GLY A 26 -6.50 -24.04 -5.69
CA GLY A 26 -6.05 -25.04 -6.64
C GLY A 26 -6.58 -24.88 -8.07
N VAL A 27 -7.31 -23.80 -8.38
CA VAL A 27 -7.84 -23.56 -9.72
C VAL A 27 -6.81 -22.86 -10.62
N LYS A 28 -6.98 -22.99 -11.94
CA LYS A 28 -6.09 -22.36 -12.93
C LYS A 28 -6.51 -20.94 -13.20
N VAL A 29 -5.64 -19.99 -12.92
CA VAL A 29 -5.92 -18.54 -12.99
C VAL A 29 -5.05 -17.88 -14.04
N ALA A 30 -5.65 -17.08 -14.91
CA ALA A 30 -4.96 -16.05 -15.69
C ALA A 30 -5.21 -14.68 -15.07
N LEU A 31 -4.19 -13.84 -14.96
CA LEU A 31 -4.33 -12.44 -14.60
C LEU A 31 -3.91 -11.60 -15.80
N LEU A 32 -4.85 -10.84 -16.36
CA LEU A 32 -4.64 -9.91 -17.46
C LEU A 32 -4.41 -8.50 -16.89
N ASP A 33 -3.35 -7.85 -17.32
CA ASP A 33 -2.99 -6.50 -16.89
C ASP A 33 -2.40 -5.69 -18.05
N VAL A 34 -2.39 -4.37 -17.96
CA VAL A 34 -1.57 -3.53 -18.83
C VAL A 34 -0.12 -3.59 -18.39
N GLY A 35 0.10 -3.60 -17.08
CA GLY A 35 1.36 -3.96 -16.45
C GLY A 35 2.53 -3.04 -16.75
N VAL A 36 2.29 -1.74 -16.92
CA VAL A 36 3.39 -0.77 -17.14
C VAL A 36 4.38 -0.85 -16.00
N GLN A 37 5.65 -1.13 -16.32
CA GLN A 37 6.73 -1.22 -15.34
C GLN A 37 7.63 0.02 -15.37
N ALA A 38 8.36 0.26 -14.28
CA ALA A 38 9.44 1.23 -14.27
C ALA A 38 10.47 0.85 -15.34
N LYS A 39 11.08 1.84 -15.97
CA LYS A 39 12.24 1.56 -16.86
C LYS A 39 13.37 0.98 -16.00
N GLU A 40 14.10 0.00 -16.54
CA GLU A 40 15.25 -0.64 -15.89
C GLU A 40 16.30 0.36 -15.36
N ASN A 41 16.37 1.56 -15.97
CA ASN A 41 17.30 2.63 -15.60
C ASN A 41 16.63 3.78 -14.82
N SER A 42 15.45 3.58 -14.21
CA SER A 42 14.93 4.58 -13.27
C SER A 42 15.88 4.62 -12.08
N GLU A 43 16.41 5.81 -11.72
CA GLU A 43 17.25 5.96 -10.54
C GLU A 43 16.54 5.34 -9.34
N SER A 44 17.11 4.24 -8.85
CA SER A 44 16.58 3.60 -7.65
C SER A 44 16.94 4.47 -6.45
N VAL A 45 15.98 4.64 -5.55
CA VAL A 45 16.25 5.27 -4.26
C VAL A 45 17.30 4.42 -3.53
N PRO A 46 18.41 5.00 -3.04
CA PRO A 46 19.42 4.24 -2.31
C PRO A 46 18.82 3.62 -1.05
N ASP A 47 19.13 2.36 -0.79
CA ASP A 47 18.82 1.70 0.48
C ASP A 47 19.87 2.10 1.52
N LYS A 48 19.74 3.31 2.02
CA LYS A 48 20.63 3.92 3.03
C LYS A 48 19.81 4.71 4.02
N ASP A 49 20.41 4.95 5.17
CA ASP A 49 19.88 5.89 6.15
C ASP A 49 19.66 7.28 5.53
N PHE A 50 18.44 7.77 5.63
CA PHE A 50 18.03 9.05 5.03
C PHE A 50 18.89 10.22 5.51
N LEU A 51 19.29 10.26 6.79
CA LEU A 51 20.13 11.32 7.31
C LEU A 51 21.54 11.28 6.73
N SER A 52 22.05 10.10 6.44
CA SER A 52 23.34 9.91 5.77
C SER A 52 23.28 10.39 4.32
N ILE A 53 22.23 10.02 3.57
CA ILE A 53 22.01 10.52 2.20
C ILE A 53 21.96 12.05 2.22
N ARG A 54 21.16 12.62 3.11
CA ARG A 54 20.99 14.08 3.23
C ARG A 54 22.27 14.83 3.54
N LYS A 55 23.21 14.22 4.28
CA LYS A 55 24.50 14.82 4.62
C LYS A 55 25.54 14.69 3.51
N THR A 56 25.48 13.63 2.73
CA THR A 56 26.55 13.23 1.80
C THR A 56 26.20 13.42 0.33
N ASP A 57 24.91 13.53 -0.01
CA ASP A 57 24.44 13.68 -1.38
C ASP A 57 23.72 15.02 -1.58
N PRO A 58 24.40 16.03 -2.16
CA PRO A 58 23.80 17.35 -2.43
C PRO A 58 22.68 17.26 -3.48
N GLU A 59 22.64 16.20 -4.29
CA GLU A 59 21.64 16.00 -5.34
C GLU A 59 20.54 15.00 -4.91
N GLN A 60 20.40 14.73 -3.59
CA GLN A 60 19.40 13.82 -3.04
C GLN A 60 17.96 14.08 -3.50
N TYR A 61 17.67 15.34 -3.86
CA TYR A 61 16.34 15.74 -4.34
C TYR A 61 15.87 14.90 -5.55
N ARG A 62 16.80 14.45 -6.40
CA ARG A 62 16.48 13.66 -7.59
C ARG A 62 15.81 12.32 -7.29
N TYR A 63 16.06 11.72 -6.11
CA TYR A 63 15.40 10.49 -5.69
C TYR A 63 13.91 10.69 -5.37
N LEU A 64 13.52 11.92 -5.03
CA LEU A 64 12.17 12.26 -4.59
C LEU A 64 11.39 13.03 -5.65
N ILE A 65 12.03 13.94 -6.36
CA ILE A 65 11.37 14.81 -7.35
C ILE A 65 11.92 14.64 -8.77
N GLY A 66 12.99 13.87 -8.94
CA GLY A 66 13.64 13.60 -10.23
C GLY A 66 14.66 14.66 -10.66
N PRO A 67 15.61 14.30 -11.52
CA PRO A 67 16.69 15.19 -11.95
C PRO A 67 16.20 16.45 -12.69
N THR A 68 15.01 16.39 -13.31
CA THR A 68 14.39 17.52 -14.02
C THR A 68 13.16 18.07 -13.30
N GLY A 69 12.91 17.62 -12.07
CA GLY A 69 11.73 18.03 -11.29
C GLY A 69 10.43 17.36 -11.75
N GLU A 70 10.51 16.26 -12.48
CA GLU A 70 9.36 15.54 -13.04
C GLU A 70 8.42 14.96 -11.98
N GLY A 71 8.88 14.77 -10.75
CA GLY A 71 8.04 14.39 -9.61
C GLY A 71 7.23 15.55 -9.02
N ILE A 72 7.51 16.79 -9.44
CA ILE A 72 6.71 17.95 -9.07
C ILE A 72 5.53 18.03 -10.04
N SER A 73 4.33 18.06 -9.49
CA SER A 73 3.12 18.23 -10.32
C SER A 73 2.96 19.69 -10.70
N TRP A 74 3.10 20.00 -11.98
CA TRP A 74 2.77 21.30 -12.56
C TRP A 74 1.40 21.15 -13.24
N GLY A 75 0.38 21.85 -12.74
CA GLY A 75 -0.95 21.83 -13.31
C GLY A 75 -2.04 21.38 -12.36
N ASN A 76 -3.20 21.01 -12.91
CA ASN A 76 -4.42 20.74 -12.15
C ASN A 76 -4.45 19.40 -11.42
N ILE A 77 -3.51 18.51 -11.65
CA ILE A 77 -3.48 17.18 -11.04
C ILE A 77 -2.34 17.11 -10.01
N SER A 78 -2.68 17.07 -8.74
CA SER A 78 -1.72 16.78 -7.67
C SER A 78 -1.43 15.28 -7.65
N LYS A 79 -0.22 14.87 -8.03
CA LYS A 79 0.18 13.46 -8.02
C LYS A 79 0.52 12.92 -6.63
N GLY A 80 0.56 13.78 -5.61
CA GLY A 80 0.89 13.41 -4.24
C GLY A 80 2.37 13.02 -4.04
N ALA A 81 2.82 13.10 -2.80
CA ALA A 81 4.22 12.84 -2.43
C ALA A 81 4.67 11.37 -2.62
N GLN A 82 3.73 10.44 -2.70
CA GLN A 82 4.04 9.02 -2.91
C GLN A 82 4.38 8.68 -4.36
N VAL A 83 4.04 9.54 -5.31
CA VAL A 83 4.36 9.36 -6.74
C VAL A 83 5.70 10.03 -7.03
N THR A 84 6.77 9.45 -6.50
CA THR A 84 8.16 9.85 -6.75
C THR A 84 8.61 9.36 -8.13
N PRO A 85 9.70 9.88 -8.71
CA PRO A 85 10.20 9.47 -10.02
C PRO A 85 10.25 7.95 -10.25
N PRO A 86 10.70 7.12 -9.31
CA PRO A 86 10.69 5.66 -9.48
C PRO A 86 9.29 5.06 -9.65
N ARG A 87 8.24 5.80 -9.26
CA ARG A 87 6.84 5.37 -9.30
C ARG A 87 6.00 6.07 -10.37
N LEU A 88 6.56 7.04 -11.09
CA LEU A 88 5.83 7.79 -12.14
C LEU A 88 5.27 6.89 -13.25
N HIS A 89 5.85 5.71 -13.45
CA HIS A 89 5.35 4.73 -14.41
C HIS A 89 3.89 4.32 -14.14
N MET A 90 3.42 4.37 -12.89
CA MET A 90 2.05 3.98 -12.55
C MET A 90 0.99 4.91 -13.16
N THR A 91 1.30 6.19 -13.39
CA THR A 91 0.39 7.14 -14.04
C THR A 91 0.68 7.34 -15.52
N LYS A 92 1.70 6.66 -16.04
CA LYS A 92 2.10 6.76 -17.44
C LYS A 92 1.05 6.12 -18.34
N LEU A 93 0.80 6.76 -19.49
CA LEU A 93 -0.15 6.30 -20.50
C LEU A 93 -1.63 6.34 -20.11
N VAL A 94 -1.97 6.77 -18.88
CA VAL A 94 -3.37 6.87 -18.45
C VAL A 94 -4.14 7.80 -19.37
N ASP A 95 -3.69 9.03 -19.56
CA ASP A 95 -4.36 10.02 -20.42
C ASP A 95 -4.51 9.55 -21.88
N LYS A 96 -3.63 8.65 -22.33
CA LYS A 96 -3.67 8.09 -23.69
C LYS A 96 -4.73 7.01 -23.86
N TYR A 97 -4.86 6.12 -22.87
CA TYR A 97 -5.71 4.93 -22.97
C TYR A 97 -7.02 5.05 -22.21
N LEU A 98 -7.08 5.94 -21.24
CA LEU A 98 -8.25 6.22 -20.42
C LEU A 98 -8.52 7.74 -20.42
N PRO A 99 -8.72 8.36 -21.61
CA PRO A 99 -8.95 9.80 -21.68
C PRO A 99 -10.24 10.14 -20.95
N LEU A 100 -10.17 11.12 -20.03
CA LEU A 100 -11.32 11.62 -19.31
C LEU A 100 -11.51 13.10 -19.62
N ASP A 101 -12.68 13.43 -20.14
CA ASP A 101 -13.12 14.83 -20.30
C ASP A 101 -14.18 15.13 -19.23
N SER A 102 -13.76 15.79 -18.16
CA SER A 102 -14.66 16.18 -17.06
C SER A 102 -14.16 17.45 -16.38
N ALA A 103 -15.07 18.40 -16.22
CA ALA A 103 -14.79 19.65 -15.51
C ALA A 103 -14.77 19.50 -13.97
N THR A 104 -15.37 18.44 -13.44
CA THR A 104 -15.64 18.29 -12.00
C THR A 104 -15.04 17.04 -11.37
N PHE A 105 -14.50 16.12 -12.17
CA PHE A 105 -13.96 14.85 -11.69
C PHE A 105 -12.60 14.58 -12.32
N SER A 106 -11.61 14.35 -11.48
CA SER A 106 -10.23 14.01 -11.89
C SER A 106 -9.73 12.84 -11.06
N PRO A 107 -9.97 11.59 -11.50
CA PRO A 107 -9.49 10.42 -10.78
C PRO A 107 -7.98 10.26 -10.93
N LEU A 108 -7.35 9.72 -9.90
CA LEU A 108 -6.02 9.17 -10.04
C LEU A 108 -6.15 7.71 -10.48
N GLU A 109 -5.66 7.39 -11.68
CA GLU A 109 -5.73 6.06 -12.26
C GLU A 109 -4.33 5.50 -12.51
N SER A 110 -4.23 4.19 -12.70
CA SER A 110 -2.95 3.53 -12.93
C SER A 110 -3.10 2.37 -13.91
N LEU A 111 -2.19 2.32 -14.87
CA LEU A 111 -1.94 1.17 -15.74
C LEU A 111 -0.64 0.44 -15.33
N GLY A 112 -0.07 0.81 -14.17
CA GLY A 112 1.17 0.23 -13.66
C GLY A 112 0.97 -1.17 -13.08
N TYR A 113 2.01 -1.99 -13.19
CA TYR A 113 2.09 -3.30 -12.53
C TYR A 113 1.96 -3.16 -11.01
N GLY A 114 0.86 -3.66 -10.44
CA GLY A 114 0.47 -3.46 -9.05
C GLY A 114 -0.50 -2.28 -8.81
N GLY A 115 -0.88 -1.55 -9.86
CA GLY A 115 -1.86 -0.48 -9.80
C GLY A 115 -1.46 0.70 -8.92
N LEU A 116 -2.43 1.45 -8.42
CA LEU A 116 -2.20 2.60 -7.54
C LEU A 116 -1.49 2.25 -6.22
N ALA A 117 -1.59 1.01 -5.77
CA ALA A 117 -0.97 0.58 -4.53
C ALA A 117 0.57 0.44 -4.59
N ILE A 118 1.19 0.67 -5.74
CA ILE A 118 2.63 0.87 -5.81
C ILE A 118 3.07 2.15 -5.09
N GLY A 119 2.21 3.17 -5.08
CA GLY A 119 2.46 4.47 -4.44
C GLY A 119 1.52 4.81 -3.27
N TRP A 120 0.80 3.84 -2.71
CA TRP A 120 -0.16 4.11 -1.64
C TRP A 120 0.49 4.35 -0.27
N GLY A 121 -0.27 4.91 0.66
CA GLY A 121 0.17 5.22 2.02
C GLY A 121 0.05 4.06 3.02
N LEU A 122 -0.21 2.84 2.57
CA LEU A 122 -0.27 1.59 3.35
C LEU A 122 -1.38 1.52 4.41
N GLN A 123 -2.29 2.46 4.49
CA GLN A 123 -3.35 2.46 5.50
C GLN A 123 -4.37 1.36 5.25
N CYS A 124 -4.67 0.57 6.29
CA CYS A 124 -5.54 -0.60 6.23
C CYS A 124 -6.61 -0.55 7.32
N TRP A 125 -7.74 0.07 7.03
CA TRP A 125 -8.85 0.16 7.96
C TRP A 125 -9.93 -0.86 7.63
N GLU A 126 -10.54 -1.45 8.68
CA GLU A 126 -11.77 -2.21 8.50
C GLU A 126 -12.96 -1.27 8.35
N TYR A 127 -13.91 -1.62 7.48
CA TYR A 127 -15.21 -0.97 7.47
C TYR A 127 -16.00 -1.31 8.75
N SER A 128 -16.77 -0.34 9.26
CA SER A 128 -17.67 -0.58 10.38
C SER A 128 -18.78 -1.57 10.01
N ASP A 129 -19.39 -2.20 11.02
CA ASP A 129 -20.54 -3.09 10.79
C ASP A 129 -21.71 -2.35 10.13
N ALA A 130 -21.88 -1.06 10.44
CA ALA A 130 -22.90 -0.22 9.84
C ALA A 130 -22.65 -0.02 8.33
N ASP A 131 -21.40 0.20 7.93
CA ASP A 131 -21.02 0.37 6.51
C ASP A 131 -21.17 -0.94 5.74
N LEU A 132 -20.71 -2.06 6.32
CA LEU A 132 -20.86 -3.39 5.73
C LEU A 132 -22.33 -3.73 5.52
N LYS A 133 -23.18 -3.47 6.53
CA LYS A 133 -24.61 -3.69 6.44
C LYS A 133 -25.28 -2.83 5.38
N ARG A 134 -24.91 -1.53 5.29
CA ARG A 134 -25.41 -0.59 4.30
C ARG A 134 -25.05 -1.05 2.88
N SER A 135 -23.88 -1.64 2.70
CA SER A 135 -23.40 -2.17 1.43
C SER A 135 -23.93 -3.57 1.10
N GLY A 136 -24.81 -4.14 1.95
CA GLY A 136 -25.36 -5.48 1.75
C GLY A 136 -24.34 -6.61 1.93
N LEU A 137 -23.20 -6.35 2.56
CA LEU A 137 -22.13 -7.32 2.74
C LEU A 137 -22.34 -8.14 4.02
N ASN A 138 -21.98 -9.42 3.97
CA ASN A 138 -22.04 -10.30 5.13
C ASN A 138 -20.89 -9.98 6.08
N ILE A 139 -21.23 -9.45 7.28
CA ILE A 139 -20.26 -8.99 8.28
C ILE A 139 -19.28 -10.10 8.67
N SER A 140 -19.78 -11.30 9.01
CA SER A 140 -18.93 -12.41 9.44
C SER A 140 -17.93 -12.83 8.36
N LYS A 141 -18.38 -12.94 7.10
CA LYS A 141 -17.49 -13.25 5.96
C LYS A 141 -16.44 -12.16 5.76
N MET A 142 -16.83 -10.88 5.88
CA MET A 142 -15.89 -9.76 5.75
C MET A 142 -14.86 -9.75 6.86
N ARG A 143 -15.25 -10.00 8.12
CA ARG A 143 -14.30 -10.10 9.24
C ARG A 143 -13.29 -11.23 9.02
N SER A 144 -13.74 -12.39 8.57
CA SER A 144 -12.85 -13.50 8.21
C SER A 144 -11.91 -13.16 7.04
N ALA A 145 -12.41 -12.40 6.06
CA ALA A 145 -11.59 -11.94 4.93
C ALA A 145 -10.51 -10.94 5.38
N TYR A 146 -10.83 -10.01 6.27
CA TYR A 146 -9.84 -9.07 6.83
C TYR A 146 -8.71 -9.81 7.56
N GLU A 147 -9.02 -10.81 8.38
CA GLU A 147 -8.01 -11.65 9.03
C GLU A 147 -7.11 -12.38 8.01
N THR A 148 -7.70 -12.88 6.94
CA THR A 148 -6.96 -13.56 5.87
C THR A 148 -6.04 -12.60 5.14
N VAL A 149 -6.55 -11.44 4.75
CA VAL A 149 -5.75 -10.41 4.05
C VAL A 149 -4.65 -9.88 4.95
N SER A 150 -4.94 -9.61 6.24
CA SER A 150 -3.93 -9.14 7.21
C SER A 150 -2.74 -10.10 7.31
N ARG A 151 -2.99 -11.40 7.37
CA ARG A 151 -1.92 -12.41 7.35
C ARG A 151 -1.13 -12.40 6.06
N ARG A 152 -1.79 -12.30 4.89
CA ARG A 152 -1.11 -12.33 3.60
C ARG A 152 -0.21 -11.13 3.35
N ILE A 153 -0.69 -9.93 3.70
CA ILE A 153 0.04 -8.70 3.41
C ILE A 153 1.01 -8.29 4.53
N GLY A 154 0.78 -8.77 5.74
CA GLY A 154 1.50 -8.33 6.94
C GLY A 154 1.05 -6.92 7.37
N VAL A 155 0.16 -6.85 8.34
CA VAL A 155 -0.34 -5.58 8.90
C VAL A 155 0.33 -5.32 10.23
N SER A 156 0.79 -4.10 10.47
CA SER A 156 1.21 -3.62 11.79
C SER A 156 0.14 -2.71 12.39
N ALA A 157 -0.19 -2.91 13.66
CA ALA A 157 -1.25 -2.17 14.34
C ALA A 157 -1.04 -2.12 15.85
N THR A 158 -1.88 -1.37 16.54
CA THR A 158 -1.94 -1.30 18.00
C THR A 158 -3.40 -1.28 18.44
N ASN A 159 -3.71 -2.04 19.46
CA ASN A 159 -5.01 -1.97 20.11
C ASN A 159 -5.01 -0.80 21.13
N ASP A 160 -5.30 0.39 20.63
CA ASP A 160 -5.33 1.64 21.39
C ASP A 160 -6.73 2.27 21.38
N ASP A 161 -6.83 3.53 21.80
CA ASP A 161 -8.13 4.21 21.97
C ASP A 161 -8.89 4.42 20.64
N ALA A 162 -8.20 4.45 19.51
CA ALA A 162 -8.81 4.54 18.19
C ALA A 162 -9.05 3.16 17.54
N ALA A 163 -8.66 2.07 18.18
CA ALA A 163 -8.71 0.72 17.60
C ALA A 163 -10.10 0.32 17.12
N ALA A 164 -11.15 0.70 17.82
CA ALA A 164 -12.53 0.41 17.42
C ALA A 164 -12.91 1.04 16.06
N TYR A 165 -12.23 2.10 15.67
CA TYR A 165 -12.47 2.84 14.43
C TYR A 165 -11.49 2.50 13.31
N THR A 166 -10.44 1.74 13.61
CA THR A 166 -9.34 1.45 12.67
C THR A 166 -9.17 -0.03 12.42
N ILE A 167 -8.76 -0.80 13.42
CA ILE A 167 -8.56 -2.26 13.30
C ILE A 167 -9.83 -3.07 13.57
N GLY A 168 -10.85 -2.46 14.20
CA GLY A 168 -12.12 -3.11 14.43
C GLY A 168 -12.00 -4.47 15.11
N SER A 169 -12.33 -5.52 14.38
CA SER A 169 -12.28 -6.91 14.88
C SER A 169 -10.94 -7.62 14.62
N LEU A 170 -10.02 -7.01 13.88
CA LEU A 170 -8.75 -7.63 13.51
C LEU A 170 -7.94 -8.06 14.74
N ARG A 171 -7.41 -9.28 14.70
CA ARG A 171 -6.59 -9.88 15.77
C ARG A 171 -5.20 -10.28 15.30
N THR A 172 -5.03 -10.46 14.00
CA THR A 172 -3.75 -10.87 13.39
C THR A 172 -3.02 -9.64 12.84
N TYR A 173 -2.09 -9.10 13.63
CA TYR A 173 -1.21 -7.99 13.21
C TYR A 173 0.09 -8.01 13.99
N GLN A 174 1.12 -7.38 13.43
CA GLN A 174 2.41 -7.15 14.08
C GLN A 174 2.35 -5.87 14.95
N PRO A 175 3.29 -5.66 15.88
CA PRO A 175 3.41 -4.39 16.58
C PRO A 175 3.52 -3.21 15.61
N SER A 176 2.94 -2.07 15.94
CA SER A 176 3.08 -0.87 15.13
C SER A 176 4.52 -0.40 15.02
N ALA A 177 4.86 0.25 13.92
CA ALA A 177 6.17 0.86 13.69
C ALA A 177 6.57 1.83 14.81
N THR A 178 7.86 2.00 15.05
CA THR A 178 8.38 2.92 16.07
C THR A 178 7.93 4.36 15.78
N MET A 179 7.45 5.06 16.80
CA MET A 179 7.09 6.46 16.68
C MET A 179 8.34 7.35 16.64
N ASP A 180 8.35 8.35 15.77
CA ASP A 180 9.32 9.43 15.82
C ASP A 180 9.10 10.36 17.03
N ARG A 181 9.95 11.37 17.15
CA ARG A 181 9.88 12.35 18.26
C ARG A 181 8.55 13.11 18.29
N ASN A 182 8.04 13.52 17.13
CA ASN A 182 6.83 14.33 17.04
C ASN A 182 5.60 13.49 17.40
N HIS A 183 5.52 12.29 16.86
CA HIS A 183 4.41 11.37 17.19
C HIS A 183 4.41 10.97 18.68
N ARG A 184 5.59 10.73 19.28
CA ARG A 184 5.70 10.50 20.74
C ARG A 184 5.23 11.71 21.56
N TYR A 185 5.57 12.93 21.11
CA TYR A 185 5.13 14.16 21.78
C TYR A 185 3.60 14.31 21.74
N ILE A 186 2.99 14.13 20.57
CA ILE A 186 1.53 14.17 20.38
C ILE A 186 0.84 13.11 21.24
N SER A 187 1.32 11.87 21.20
CA SER A 187 0.80 10.76 22.01
C SER A 187 0.86 11.05 23.51
N ALA A 188 1.98 11.61 24.01
CA ALA A 188 2.13 11.97 25.40
C ALA A 188 1.19 13.14 25.81
N HIS A 189 0.94 14.08 24.91
CA HIS A 189 -0.05 15.13 25.12
C HIS A 189 -1.46 14.57 25.19
N TYR A 190 -1.84 13.72 24.26
CA TYR A 190 -3.12 13.03 24.28
C TYR A 190 -3.32 12.27 25.60
N THR A 191 -2.33 11.48 26.01
CA THR A 191 -2.42 10.67 27.25
C THR A 191 -2.70 11.53 28.47
N ARG A 192 -2.08 12.72 28.56
CA ARG A 192 -2.33 13.66 29.71
C ARG A 192 -3.74 14.26 29.73
N HIS A 193 -4.38 14.38 28.59
CA HIS A 193 -5.71 15.00 28.44
C HIS A 193 -6.78 14.00 27.99
N LYS A 194 -6.47 12.71 28.04
CA LYS A 194 -7.27 11.62 27.48
C LYS A 194 -8.73 11.70 27.88
N GLU A 195 -9.03 11.80 29.18
CA GLU A 195 -10.41 11.78 29.67
C GLU A 195 -11.25 12.95 29.15
N SER A 196 -10.67 14.15 29.11
CA SER A 196 -11.38 15.33 28.60
C SER A 196 -11.62 15.26 27.10
N LEU A 197 -10.63 14.76 26.34
CA LEU A 197 -10.73 14.57 24.90
C LEU A 197 -11.75 13.49 24.55
N GLN A 198 -11.75 12.37 25.24
CA GLN A 198 -12.71 11.30 25.03
C GLN A 198 -14.15 11.73 25.36
N ARG A 199 -14.36 12.54 26.43
CA ARG A 199 -15.67 13.14 26.68
C ARG A 199 -16.14 14.08 25.58
N ALA A 200 -15.21 14.70 24.85
CA ALA A 200 -15.50 15.50 23.68
C ALA A 200 -15.60 14.67 22.37
N GLY A 201 -15.55 13.33 22.44
CA GLY A 201 -15.63 12.45 21.29
C GLY A 201 -14.33 12.36 20.47
N ILE A 202 -13.20 12.79 21.03
CA ILE A 202 -11.90 12.77 20.35
C ILE A 202 -11.08 11.57 20.82
N PHE A 203 -10.75 10.69 19.89
CA PHE A 203 -9.94 9.50 20.11
C PHE A 203 -8.69 9.58 19.24
N VAL A 204 -7.52 9.32 19.82
CA VAL A 204 -6.24 9.32 19.11
C VAL A 204 -5.61 7.94 19.22
N GLY A 205 -5.17 7.43 18.10
CA GLY A 205 -4.50 6.13 18.02
C GLY A 205 -3.60 6.03 16.80
N ARG A 206 -3.06 4.85 16.61
CA ARG A 206 -2.11 4.54 15.55
C ARG A 206 -2.85 3.90 14.39
N THR A 207 -2.58 4.40 13.19
CA THR A 207 -3.11 3.81 11.96
C THR A 207 -2.52 2.42 11.72
N PRO A 208 -3.34 1.40 11.44
CA PRO A 208 -2.85 0.12 10.94
C PRO A 208 -2.26 0.30 9.53
N LEU A 209 -1.11 -0.32 9.30
CA LEU A 209 -0.37 -0.19 8.04
C LEU A 209 -0.06 -1.57 7.45
N ALA A 210 -0.14 -1.70 6.13
CA ALA A 210 0.38 -2.85 5.38
C ALA A 210 1.92 -2.82 5.34
N LEU A 211 2.52 -2.77 6.52
CA LEU A 211 3.95 -2.63 6.77
C LEU A 211 4.36 -3.64 7.84
N ILE A 212 5.33 -4.48 7.54
CA ILE A 212 5.88 -5.41 8.53
C ILE A 212 6.93 -4.73 9.39
N THR A 213 6.85 -4.94 10.69
CA THR A 213 7.79 -4.43 11.70
C THR A 213 8.65 -5.53 12.33
N GLN A 214 8.43 -6.75 11.92
CA GLN A 214 9.21 -7.96 12.20
C GLN A 214 9.31 -8.73 10.90
N ASP A 215 10.42 -9.44 10.69
CA ASP A 215 10.61 -10.25 9.49
C ASP A 215 9.45 -11.23 9.31
N TYR A 216 8.92 -11.29 8.09
CA TYR A 216 7.72 -12.05 7.81
C TYR A 216 7.68 -12.53 6.36
N ASP A 217 7.44 -13.82 6.16
CA ASP A 217 7.24 -14.44 4.84
C ASP A 217 8.32 -14.08 3.82
N GLY A 218 9.60 -14.16 4.24
CA GLY A 218 10.75 -13.85 3.40
C GLY A 218 11.01 -12.35 3.18
N ARG A 219 10.21 -11.48 3.77
CA ARG A 219 10.35 -10.03 3.73
C ARG A 219 11.04 -9.54 5.00
N GLN A 220 11.82 -8.47 4.87
CA GLN A 220 12.57 -7.85 5.98
C GLN A 220 11.72 -6.78 6.66
N ALA A 221 11.85 -6.68 7.98
CA ALA A 221 11.20 -5.66 8.79
C ALA A 221 11.55 -4.24 8.34
N TYR A 222 10.58 -3.35 8.46
CA TYR A 222 10.79 -1.92 8.18
C TYR A 222 11.83 -1.31 9.13
N ASN A 223 12.81 -0.65 8.56
CA ASN A 223 13.75 0.18 9.29
C ASN A 223 13.41 1.67 9.09
N TYR A 224 12.99 2.34 10.18
CA TYR A 224 12.53 3.72 10.12
C TYR A 224 13.61 4.72 9.64
N ASN A 225 14.87 4.42 9.86
CA ASN A 225 15.97 5.32 9.48
C ASN A 225 16.36 5.24 8.01
N ASP A 226 15.84 4.26 7.28
CA ASP A 226 16.18 3.99 5.90
C ASP A 226 15.17 4.64 4.94
N MET A 227 15.53 4.75 3.70
CA MET A 227 14.63 5.13 2.60
C MET A 227 13.70 3.98 2.19
N ASP A 228 13.50 3.02 3.06
CA ASP A 228 12.82 1.76 2.80
C ASP A 228 11.39 1.96 2.26
N PHE A 229 10.66 2.94 2.77
CA PHE A 229 9.33 3.25 2.24
C PHE A 229 9.34 3.56 0.72
N TYR A 230 10.40 4.19 0.23
CA TYR A 230 10.55 4.54 -1.17
C TYR A 230 11.24 3.44 -1.98
N ALA A 231 12.34 2.92 -1.49
CA ALA A 231 13.11 1.85 -2.13
C ALA A 231 12.41 0.48 -2.04
N ASN A 232 11.91 0.17 -0.86
CA ASN A 232 11.22 -1.10 -0.52
C ASN A 232 12.01 -2.35 -0.91
N GLN A 233 13.33 -2.32 -0.78
CA GLN A 233 14.19 -3.44 -1.15
C GLN A 233 13.94 -4.67 -0.27
N GLY A 234 13.74 -4.47 1.04
CA GLY A 234 13.33 -5.51 1.97
C GLY A 234 11.86 -5.92 1.85
N GLN A 235 11.09 -5.26 0.99
CA GLN A 235 9.65 -5.48 0.80
C GLN A 235 8.84 -5.33 2.10
N SER A 236 9.31 -4.50 3.03
CA SER A 236 8.62 -4.23 4.30
C SER A 236 7.23 -3.65 4.09
N ALA A 237 7.09 -2.72 3.13
CA ALA A 237 5.83 -2.16 2.68
C ALA A 237 5.18 -3.10 1.65
N TRP A 238 4.00 -3.64 1.96
CA TRP A 238 3.32 -4.50 1.01
C TRP A 238 2.80 -3.71 -0.19
N ARG A 239 3.07 -4.24 -1.36
CA ARG A 239 2.55 -3.78 -2.64
C ARG A 239 2.05 -4.99 -3.42
N PRO A 240 1.00 -4.86 -4.27
CA PRO A 240 0.41 -6.00 -4.97
C PRO A 240 1.37 -6.81 -5.83
N ASN A 241 2.38 -6.16 -6.41
CA ASN A 241 3.41 -6.83 -7.21
C ASN A 241 4.14 -7.92 -6.40
N ILE A 242 4.36 -7.76 -5.09
CA ILE A 242 4.97 -8.78 -4.22
C ILE A 242 4.15 -10.09 -4.28
N THR A 243 2.83 -9.95 -4.16
CA THR A 243 1.92 -11.10 -4.26
C THR A 243 1.92 -11.68 -5.67
N ILE A 244 1.82 -10.85 -6.72
CA ILE A 244 1.81 -11.33 -8.10
C ILE A 244 3.11 -12.04 -8.45
N ASP A 245 4.28 -11.51 -8.04
CA ASP A 245 5.59 -12.14 -8.28
C ASP A 245 5.70 -13.50 -7.58
N THR A 246 5.08 -13.65 -6.42
CA THR A 246 4.98 -14.94 -5.73
C THR A 246 4.06 -15.90 -6.49
N LEU A 247 2.91 -15.43 -6.97
CA LEU A 247 1.98 -16.24 -7.74
C LEU A 247 2.56 -16.70 -9.10
N ARG A 248 3.40 -15.89 -9.74
CA ARG A 248 4.08 -16.26 -11.00
C ARG A 248 4.97 -17.50 -10.89
N LYS A 249 5.34 -17.89 -9.67
CA LYS A 249 6.09 -19.14 -9.40
C LYS A 249 5.19 -20.37 -9.30
N GLN A 250 3.87 -20.19 -9.28
CA GLN A 250 2.89 -21.27 -9.16
C GLN A 250 2.50 -21.83 -10.54
N SER A 251 2.38 -23.16 -10.63
CA SER A 251 2.08 -23.85 -11.90
C SER A 251 0.66 -23.60 -12.43
N ASN A 252 -0.26 -23.21 -11.55
CA ASN A 252 -1.66 -22.92 -11.84
C ASN A 252 -1.96 -21.41 -12.00
N PHE A 253 -0.92 -20.58 -12.13
CA PHE A 253 -1.06 -19.15 -12.38
C PHE A 253 -0.36 -18.74 -13.67
N THR A 254 -0.98 -17.83 -14.42
CA THR A 254 -0.40 -17.21 -15.63
C THR A 254 -0.62 -15.70 -15.58
N TYR A 255 0.45 -14.92 -15.66
CA TYR A 255 0.37 -13.48 -15.83
C TYR A 255 0.40 -13.13 -17.33
N LEU A 256 -0.56 -12.31 -17.77
CA LEU A 256 -0.74 -11.83 -19.14
C LEU A 256 -0.69 -10.29 -19.11
N GLY A 257 0.51 -9.72 -19.28
CA GLY A 257 0.76 -8.29 -19.30
C GLY A 257 2.17 -7.95 -19.77
#